data_be3db1ec133fa6d8f07943ae8a349091
#
_entry.id   be3db1ec133fa6d8f07943ae8a349091
#
_cell.length_a   1.000
_cell.length_b   1.000
_cell.length_c   1.000
_cell.angle_alpha   90.00
_cell.angle_beta   90.00
_cell.angle_gamma   90.00
#
_symmetry.space_group_name_H-M   'P 1'
#
loop_
_entity.id
_entity.type
_entity.pdbx_description
1 polymer ?
#
loop_
_entity_poly.entity_id
_entity_poly.type
_entity_poly.pdbx_seq_one_letter_code
_entity_poly.pdbx_strand_id
1 'polypeptide(L)'
;MHWKHYLYISTLILIIILIILYIIGKNLKLDVLDLENAESFDNPLEIRKDMIDRLYAKIYNKVFDEPDVFKKESKEILKFMKKHEIEGGQILEVGTGTGKYFQNLSSSGVKVIGVDRSEAMLEIFSLRNPLGKYILGDVKNEGLFKKQQFKMILCLKETLYHNKIIDWDTILSNFFYWLKPDGYLVIHIFDREKLDACPRNMTFSRKDGEGRQHGITNFPNFTHDGWWEKRGQVICQYNEIIAMRDNKGTITKKKHYKHNLVIPEKNKIIEKIMSNYFKLVEIVKLENLGLKDHDLYFFKKIK
;
A
#
# COMPACT_ATOMS: atom_id res chain seq x y z
N MET A 1 2.87 -22.78 -51.82
CA MET A 1 3.31 -21.57 -51.06
C MET A 1 2.56 -21.39 -49.76
N HIS A 2 1.34 -21.89 -49.59
CA HIS A 2 0.51 -21.73 -48.38
C HIS A 2 0.97 -22.54 -47.15
N TRP A 3 1.66 -23.68 -47.31
CA TRP A 3 2.02 -24.57 -46.19
C TRP A 3 2.99 -23.95 -45.20
N LYS A 4 3.93 -23.12 -45.67
CA LYS A 4 4.89 -22.44 -44.80
C LYS A 4 4.23 -21.37 -43.91
N HIS A 5 3.15 -20.72 -44.35
CA HIS A 5 2.39 -19.77 -43.56
C HIS A 5 1.62 -20.45 -42.42
N TYR A 6 1.01 -21.62 -42.68
CA TYR A 6 0.31 -22.37 -41.64
C TYR A 6 1.29 -22.89 -40.56
N LEU A 7 2.48 -23.32 -40.98
CA LEU A 7 3.54 -23.74 -40.06
C LEU A 7 4.02 -22.58 -39.18
N TYR A 8 4.14 -21.40 -39.72
CA TYR A 8 4.56 -20.18 -39.01
C TYR A 8 3.49 -19.74 -37.98
N ILE A 9 2.24 -19.74 -38.36
CA ILE A 9 1.11 -19.38 -37.49
C ILE A 9 0.97 -20.40 -36.34
N SER A 10 1.08 -21.68 -36.62
CA SER A 10 0.99 -22.72 -35.59
C SER A 10 2.14 -22.68 -34.60
N THR A 11 3.38 -22.40 -35.05
CA THR A 11 4.54 -22.20 -34.13
C THR A 11 4.39 -20.94 -33.28
N LEU A 12 3.85 -19.85 -33.82
CA LEU A 12 3.61 -18.61 -33.07
C LEU A 12 2.55 -18.83 -31.98
N ILE A 13 1.46 -19.52 -32.31
CA ILE A 13 0.40 -19.87 -31.34
C ILE A 13 0.97 -20.76 -30.24
N LEU A 14 1.80 -21.75 -30.57
CA LEU A 14 2.43 -22.63 -29.58
C LEU A 14 3.34 -21.86 -28.64
N ILE A 15 4.13 -20.93 -29.16
CA ILE A 15 5.00 -20.06 -28.34
C ILE A 15 4.15 -19.20 -27.40
N ILE A 16 3.07 -18.61 -27.87
CA ILE A 16 2.17 -17.80 -27.03
C ILE A 16 1.54 -18.67 -25.92
N ILE A 17 1.09 -19.87 -26.24
CA ILE A 17 0.55 -20.81 -25.25
C ILE A 17 1.61 -21.18 -24.21
N LEU A 18 2.85 -21.45 -24.62
CA LEU A 18 3.95 -21.76 -23.70
C LEU A 18 4.30 -20.59 -22.80
N ILE A 19 4.27 -19.35 -23.31
CA ILE A 19 4.47 -18.14 -22.51
C ILE A 19 3.33 -17.97 -21.49
N ILE A 20 2.08 -18.18 -21.91
CA ILE A 20 0.92 -18.10 -21.01
C ILE A 20 1.01 -19.17 -19.92
N LEU A 21 1.34 -20.40 -20.28
CA LEU A 21 1.53 -21.51 -19.34
C LEU A 21 2.70 -21.25 -18.38
N TYR A 22 3.80 -20.67 -18.88
CA TYR A 22 4.94 -20.25 -18.05
C TYR A 22 4.54 -19.17 -17.04
N ILE A 23 3.78 -18.15 -17.47
CA ILE A 23 3.28 -17.06 -16.59
C ILE A 23 2.31 -17.63 -15.56
N ILE A 24 1.38 -18.49 -15.96
CA ILE A 24 0.44 -19.16 -15.05
C ILE A 24 1.18 -20.07 -14.08
N GLY A 25 2.13 -20.86 -14.55
CA GLY A 25 2.94 -21.75 -13.72
C GLY A 25 3.86 -21.00 -12.75
N LYS A 26 4.38 -19.85 -13.17
CA LYS A 26 5.16 -18.96 -12.28
C LYS A 26 4.28 -18.34 -11.20
N ASN A 27 3.06 -17.91 -11.53
CA ASN A 27 2.11 -17.39 -10.56
C ASN A 27 1.60 -18.47 -9.59
N LEU A 28 1.32 -19.68 -10.07
CA LEU A 28 0.95 -20.83 -9.24
C LEU A 28 2.11 -21.30 -8.35
N LYS A 29 3.35 -21.34 -8.85
CA LYS A 29 4.55 -21.64 -8.04
C LYS A 29 4.82 -20.58 -6.97
N LEU A 30 4.56 -19.31 -7.24
CA LEU A 30 4.66 -18.23 -6.25
C LEU A 30 3.66 -18.44 -5.10
N ASP A 31 2.44 -18.92 -5.40
CA ASP A 31 1.44 -19.16 -4.37
C ASP A 31 1.73 -20.42 -3.49
N VAL A 32 2.44 -21.42 -4.03
CA VAL A 32 2.70 -22.71 -3.33
C VAL A 32 4.09 -22.75 -2.71
N LEU A 33 5.15 -22.37 -3.44
CA LEU A 33 6.54 -22.38 -2.94
C LEU A 33 6.81 -21.37 -1.83
N ASP A 34 6.04 -20.30 -1.79
CA ASP A 34 6.23 -19.23 -0.81
C ASP A 34 5.73 -19.55 0.60
N LEU A 35 4.90 -20.59 0.74
CA LEU A 35 4.42 -21.04 2.05
C LEU A 35 5.26 -22.18 2.63
N GLU A 36 5.97 -22.95 1.79
CA GLU A 36 6.79 -24.09 2.23
C GLU A 36 8.19 -23.66 2.71
N ASN A 37 8.71 -22.53 2.24
CA ASN A 37 10.02 -21.99 2.64
C ASN A 37 9.94 -20.95 3.79
N ALA A 38 8.87 -20.96 4.60
CA ALA A 38 8.85 -20.20 5.82
C ALA A 38 9.85 -20.82 6.79
N GLU A 39 11.00 -20.15 6.99
CA GLU A 39 12.05 -20.57 7.90
C GLU A 39 11.48 -21.08 9.23
N SER A 40 12.00 -22.20 9.71
CA SER A 40 11.69 -22.77 11.02
C SER A 40 12.12 -21.78 12.11
N PHE A 41 11.15 -21.22 12.82
CA PHE A 41 11.42 -20.39 13.99
C PHE A 41 11.15 -21.22 15.24
N ASP A 42 12.11 -21.25 16.14
CA ASP A 42 12.08 -22.04 17.37
C ASP A 42 11.08 -21.54 18.43
N ASN A 43 10.37 -20.43 18.17
CA ASN A 43 9.41 -19.85 19.12
C ASN A 43 7.99 -19.85 18.55
N PRO A 44 7.00 -20.51 19.19
CA PRO A 44 5.63 -20.61 18.68
C PRO A 44 4.85 -19.28 18.67
N LEU A 45 5.33 -18.26 19.39
CA LEU A 45 4.77 -16.91 19.37
C LEU A 45 5.88 -15.87 19.25
N GLU A 46 6.06 -15.29 18.07
CA GLU A 46 6.99 -14.21 17.85
C GLU A 46 6.26 -12.86 17.84
N ILE A 47 6.63 -11.95 18.75
CA ILE A 47 6.12 -10.59 18.80
C ILE A 47 7.11 -9.69 18.08
N ARG A 48 6.73 -9.20 16.91
CA ARG A 48 7.53 -8.22 16.16
C ARG A 48 6.86 -6.84 16.23
N LYS A 49 7.65 -5.82 16.57
CA LYS A 49 7.22 -4.43 16.59
C LYS A 49 7.61 -3.77 15.27
N ASP A 50 6.63 -3.20 14.58
CA ASP A 50 6.82 -2.29 13.42
C ASP A 50 7.72 -2.81 12.28
N MET A 51 7.83 -4.12 12.11
CA MET A 51 8.63 -4.70 11.03
C MET A 51 7.76 -5.45 10.04
N ILE A 52 7.78 -4.97 8.80
CA ILE A 52 7.21 -5.68 7.65
C ILE A 52 8.26 -6.69 7.19
N ASP A 53 8.09 -7.94 7.59
CA ASP A 53 8.93 -9.05 7.12
C ASP A 53 8.40 -9.66 5.80
N ARG A 54 9.16 -10.61 5.25
CA ARG A 54 8.78 -11.28 4.00
C ARG A 54 7.43 -12.00 4.09
N LEU A 55 7.12 -12.65 5.22
CA LEU A 55 5.82 -13.31 5.40
C LEU A 55 4.70 -12.29 5.34
N TYR A 56 4.84 -11.19 6.09
CA TYR A 56 3.84 -10.12 6.09
C TYR A 56 3.62 -9.53 4.69
N ALA A 57 4.70 -9.20 3.97
CA ALA A 57 4.61 -8.66 2.62
C ALA A 57 3.89 -9.61 1.64
N LYS A 58 4.13 -10.93 1.75
CA LYS A 58 3.48 -11.96 0.92
C LYS A 58 1.98 -12.07 1.16
N ILE A 59 1.56 -11.99 2.41
CA ILE A 59 0.14 -12.11 2.77
C ILE A 59 -0.59 -10.76 2.73
N TYR A 60 0.13 -9.64 2.75
CA TYR A 60 -0.43 -8.29 2.78
C TYR A 60 -1.53 -8.09 1.74
N ASN A 61 -1.26 -8.50 0.51
CA ASN A 61 -2.25 -8.38 -0.56
C ASN A 61 -3.46 -9.28 -0.38
N LYS A 62 -3.32 -10.45 0.26
CA LYS A 62 -4.44 -11.35 0.53
C LYS A 62 -5.35 -10.78 1.62
N VAL A 63 -4.75 -10.17 2.65
CA VAL A 63 -5.47 -9.58 3.77
C VAL A 63 -6.12 -8.24 3.40
N PHE A 64 -5.35 -7.37 2.74
CA PHE A 64 -5.75 -6.00 2.42
C PHE A 64 -6.05 -5.79 0.93
N ASP A 65 -6.36 -6.89 0.20
CA ASP A 65 -6.71 -6.78 -1.21
C ASP A 65 -8.15 -6.28 -1.37
N GLU A 66 -8.25 -5.02 -1.67
CA GLU A 66 -9.48 -4.34 -2.05
C GLU A 66 -9.30 -3.74 -3.46
N PRO A 67 -9.23 -4.59 -4.51
CA PRO A 67 -8.86 -4.13 -5.86
C PRO A 67 -9.80 -3.05 -6.38
N ASP A 68 -11.08 -3.09 -6.03
CA ASP A 68 -12.05 -2.06 -6.41
C ASP A 68 -11.78 -0.74 -5.71
N VAL A 69 -11.33 -0.75 -4.46
CA VAL A 69 -10.97 0.46 -3.71
C VAL A 69 -9.75 1.13 -4.33
N PHE A 70 -8.66 0.40 -4.51
CA PHE A 70 -7.44 0.93 -5.14
C PHE A 70 -7.73 1.51 -6.53
N LYS A 71 -8.56 0.83 -7.32
CA LYS A 71 -8.96 1.27 -8.66
C LYS A 71 -9.82 2.53 -8.62
N LYS A 72 -10.78 2.61 -7.69
CA LYS A 72 -11.66 3.77 -7.53
C LYS A 72 -10.87 4.99 -7.07
N GLU A 73 -10.02 4.84 -6.05
CA GLU A 73 -9.15 5.92 -5.55
C GLU A 73 -8.18 6.40 -6.64
N SER A 74 -7.57 5.47 -7.40
CA SER A 74 -6.72 5.82 -8.53
C SER A 74 -7.50 6.62 -9.60
N LYS A 75 -8.77 6.29 -9.86
CA LYS A 75 -9.61 7.06 -10.77
C LYS A 75 -9.86 8.48 -10.29
N GLU A 76 -10.06 8.69 -8.99
CA GLU A 76 -10.23 10.05 -8.44
C GLU A 76 -8.94 10.86 -8.58
N ILE A 77 -7.77 10.25 -8.36
CA ILE A 77 -6.47 10.88 -8.61
C ILE A 77 -6.34 11.26 -10.10
N LEU A 78 -6.68 10.36 -11.01
CA LEU A 78 -6.62 10.62 -12.46
C LEU A 78 -7.60 11.72 -12.90
N LYS A 79 -8.81 11.79 -12.32
CA LYS A 79 -9.77 12.87 -12.55
C LYS A 79 -9.20 14.23 -12.12
N PHE A 80 -8.59 14.27 -10.92
CA PHE A 80 -7.92 15.47 -10.42
C PHE A 80 -6.79 15.90 -11.36
N MET A 81 -5.94 14.94 -11.78
CA MET A 81 -4.85 15.21 -12.72
C MET A 81 -5.37 15.81 -14.04
N LYS A 82 -6.43 15.24 -14.59
CA LYS A 82 -7.06 15.77 -15.82
C LYS A 82 -7.62 17.17 -15.61
N LYS A 83 -8.36 17.41 -14.52
CA LYS A 83 -8.95 18.70 -14.15
C LYS A 83 -7.90 19.83 -14.02
N HIS A 84 -6.72 19.48 -13.52
CA HIS A 84 -5.64 20.44 -13.25
C HIS A 84 -4.50 20.37 -14.28
N GLU A 85 -4.73 19.72 -15.42
CA GLU A 85 -3.80 19.62 -16.55
C GLU A 85 -2.40 19.10 -16.13
N ILE A 86 -2.37 18.11 -15.23
CA ILE A 86 -1.14 17.52 -14.73
C ILE A 86 -0.68 16.43 -15.72
N GLU A 87 -0.12 16.87 -16.84
CA GLU A 87 0.35 15.98 -17.90
C GLU A 87 1.88 15.99 -18.02
N GLY A 88 2.44 14.91 -18.57
CA GLY A 88 3.83 14.84 -19.04
C GLY A 88 4.93 14.95 -17.99
N GLY A 89 4.65 14.75 -16.70
CA GLY A 89 5.66 14.78 -15.62
C GLY A 89 5.73 13.48 -14.84
N GLN A 90 6.78 13.35 -14.02
CA GLN A 90 6.90 12.24 -13.09
C GLN A 90 6.07 12.46 -11.84
N ILE A 91 5.48 11.39 -11.33
CA ILE A 91 4.78 11.32 -10.05
C ILE A 91 5.57 10.42 -9.12
N LEU A 92 5.67 10.81 -7.87
CA LEU A 92 6.24 9.98 -6.80
C LEU A 92 5.12 9.34 -6.00
N GLU A 93 5.14 8.03 -5.83
CA GLU A 93 4.31 7.31 -4.86
C GLU A 93 5.17 6.93 -3.67
N VAL A 94 4.87 7.52 -2.51
CA VAL A 94 5.56 7.31 -1.24
C VAL A 94 4.88 6.21 -0.46
N GLY A 95 5.65 5.27 0.07
CA GLY A 95 5.12 4.06 0.70
C GLY A 95 4.40 3.19 -0.33
N THR A 96 5.04 2.96 -1.48
CA THR A 96 4.41 2.26 -2.61
C THR A 96 4.02 0.82 -2.26
N GLY A 97 4.61 0.25 -1.20
CA GLY A 97 4.31 -1.10 -0.72
C GLY A 97 4.46 -2.12 -1.82
N THR A 98 3.41 -2.89 -2.06
CA THR A 98 3.36 -3.92 -3.11
C THR A 98 2.97 -3.38 -4.50
N GLY A 99 2.86 -2.05 -4.67
CA GLY A 99 2.70 -1.38 -5.95
C GLY A 99 1.30 -1.42 -6.58
N LYS A 100 0.22 -1.42 -5.78
CA LYS A 100 -1.15 -1.47 -6.32
C LYS A 100 -1.60 -0.16 -6.97
N TYR A 101 -1.39 0.99 -6.32
CA TYR A 101 -1.66 2.29 -6.93
C TYR A 101 -0.72 2.53 -8.10
N PHE A 102 0.58 2.19 -7.94
CA PHE A 102 1.56 2.24 -9.01
C PHE A 102 1.03 1.55 -10.26
N GLN A 103 0.55 0.30 -10.15
CA GLN A 103 0.02 -0.50 -11.25
C GLN A 103 -1.17 0.21 -11.93
N ASN A 104 -2.14 0.70 -11.15
CA ASN A 104 -3.33 1.36 -11.69
C ASN A 104 -2.99 2.66 -12.44
N LEU A 105 -2.08 3.47 -11.88
CA LEU A 105 -1.68 4.74 -12.47
C LEU A 105 -0.79 4.53 -13.71
N SER A 106 0.19 3.63 -13.63
CA SER A 106 1.09 3.34 -14.76
C SER A 106 0.34 2.71 -15.94
N SER A 107 -0.63 1.84 -15.69
CA SER A 107 -1.52 1.30 -16.73
C SER A 107 -2.37 2.36 -17.44
N SER A 108 -2.57 3.50 -16.79
CA SER A 108 -3.25 4.67 -17.36
C SER A 108 -2.29 5.66 -18.05
N GLY A 109 -1.03 5.26 -18.29
CA GLY A 109 -0.03 6.08 -18.99
C GLY A 109 0.71 7.09 -18.10
N VAL A 110 0.49 7.08 -16.79
CA VAL A 110 1.18 7.98 -15.85
C VAL A 110 2.60 7.48 -15.57
N LYS A 111 3.58 8.39 -15.63
CA LYS A 111 4.97 8.09 -15.26
C LYS A 111 5.15 8.14 -13.75
N VAL A 112 5.10 6.98 -13.09
CA VAL A 112 5.21 6.85 -11.63
C VAL A 112 6.59 6.31 -11.26
N ILE A 113 7.13 6.78 -10.14
CA ILE A 113 8.25 6.17 -9.41
C ILE A 113 7.74 5.83 -8.02
N GLY A 114 7.91 4.58 -7.59
CA GLY A 114 7.60 4.14 -6.24
C GLY A 114 8.79 4.33 -5.29
N VAL A 115 8.55 4.66 -4.04
CA VAL A 115 9.56 4.58 -2.98
C VAL A 115 8.96 3.90 -1.76
N ASP A 116 9.72 2.99 -1.19
CA ASP A 116 9.37 2.33 0.09
C ASP A 116 10.63 2.05 0.90
N ARG A 117 10.50 2.04 2.22
CA ARG A 117 11.60 1.66 3.12
C ARG A 117 11.69 0.17 3.37
N SER A 118 10.66 -0.60 3.00
CA SER A 118 10.59 -2.05 3.19
C SER A 118 11.06 -2.78 1.93
N GLU A 119 12.22 -3.41 2.01
CA GLU A 119 12.74 -4.28 0.96
C GLU A 119 11.77 -5.43 0.65
N ALA A 120 11.15 -6.02 1.68
CA ALA A 120 10.19 -7.11 1.52
C ALA A 120 8.95 -6.68 0.72
N MET A 121 8.46 -5.45 0.90
CA MET A 121 7.38 -4.90 0.09
C MET A 121 7.81 -4.69 -1.36
N LEU A 122 9.02 -4.17 -1.56
CA LEU A 122 9.57 -3.91 -2.90
C LEU A 122 9.89 -5.20 -3.67
N GLU A 123 10.22 -6.30 -2.98
CA GLU A 123 10.30 -7.63 -3.61
C GLU A 123 8.95 -8.01 -4.25
N ILE A 124 7.84 -7.83 -3.54
CA ILE A 124 6.49 -8.09 -4.08
C ILE A 124 6.11 -7.09 -5.16
N PHE A 125 6.49 -5.80 -4.99
CA PHE A 125 6.31 -4.77 -6.01
C PHE A 125 6.96 -5.18 -7.33
N SER A 126 8.22 -5.63 -7.32
CA SER A 126 8.97 -5.99 -8.52
C SER A 126 8.35 -7.17 -9.27
N LEU A 127 7.77 -8.13 -8.55
CA LEU A 127 7.06 -9.26 -9.14
C LEU A 127 5.75 -8.81 -9.83
N ARG A 128 5.05 -7.86 -9.25
CA ARG A 128 3.79 -7.31 -9.79
C ARG A 128 4.02 -6.34 -10.94
N ASN A 129 5.07 -5.53 -10.84
CA ASN A 129 5.40 -4.46 -11.77
C ASN A 129 6.82 -4.65 -12.33
N PRO A 130 7.07 -5.66 -13.21
CA PRO A 130 8.43 -6.01 -13.65
C PRO A 130 9.19 -4.88 -14.35
N LEU A 131 8.45 -3.94 -14.96
CA LEU A 131 9.01 -2.75 -15.63
C LEU A 131 8.88 -1.48 -14.77
N GLY A 132 8.34 -1.62 -13.56
CA GLY A 132 8.10 -0.52 -12.63
C GLY A 132 9.40 0.04 -12.07
N LYS A 133 9.49 1.37 -11.97
CA LYS A 133 10.61 2.04 -11.32
C LYS A 133 10.31 2.25 -9.85
N TYR A 134 11.19 1.75 -9.00
CA TYR A 134 11.09 1.93 -7.56
C TYR A 134 12.47 2.19 -6.92
N ILE A 135 12.46 2.74 -5.72
CA ILE A 135 13.64 3.05 -4.93
C ILE A 135 13.43 2.53 -3.51
N LEU A 136 14.40 1.79 -2.99
CA LEU A 136 14.48 1.48 -1.57
C LEU A 136 15.02 2.71 -0.85
N GLY A 137 14.21 3.33 0.03
CA GLY A 137 14.64 4.53 0.72
C GLY A 137 13.64 5.05 1.74
N ASP A 138 14.13 5.82 2.70
CA ASP A 138 13.33 6.53 3.69
C ASP A 138 13.14 7.98 3.25
N VAL A 139 11.89 8.43 3.16
CA VAL A 139 11.53 9.79 2.73
C VAL A 139 11.97 10.90 3.69
N LYS A 140 12.52 10.53 4.84
CA LYS A 140 13.23 11.47 5.73
C LYS A 140 14.61 11.85 5.20
N ASN A 141 15.16 11.09 4.24
CA ASN A 141 16.43 11.42 3.61
C ASN A 141 16.21 12.47 2.51
N GLU A 142 16.68 13.70 2.74
CA GLU A 142 16.57 14.83 1.82
C GLU A 142 17.23 14.53 0.45
N GLY A 143 18.37 13.83 0.46
CA GLY A 143 19.14 13.50 -0.74
C GLY A 143 18.53 12.42 -1.63
N LEU A 144 17.36 11.88 -1.27
CA LEU A 144 16.74 10.76 -2.00
C LEU A 144 16.33 11.13 -3.43
N PHE A 145 15.84 12.36 -3.63
CA PHE A 145 15.44 12.88 -4.93
C PHE A 145 15.96 14.30 -5.18
N LYS A 146 16.00 14.68 -6.46
CA LYS A 146 16.43 16.01 -6.88
C LYS A 146 15.34 17.06 -6.59
N LYS A 147 15.78 18.29 -6.40
CA LYS A 147 14.89 19.46 -6.30
C LYS A 147 13.97 19.53 -7.51
N GLN A 148 12.67 19.78 -7.27
CA GLN A 148 11.67 20.03 -8.31
C GLN A 148 11.58 18.89 -9.37
N GLN A 149 11.68 17.65 -8.92
CA GLN A 149 11.64 16.49 -9.80
C GLN A 149 10.21 16.08 -10.18
N PHE A 150 9.25 16.19 -9.24
CA PHE A 150 7.92 15.62 -9.40
C PHE A 150 6.83 16.69 -9.59
N LYS A 151 5.84 16.40 -10.43
CA LYS A 151 4.61 17.21 -10.56
C LYS A 151 3.60 16.91 -9.46
N MET A 152 3.61 15.68 -8.97
CA MET A 152 2.73 15.24 -7.89
C MET A 152 3.45 14.23 -7.01
N ILE A 153 3.18 14.29 -5.71
CA ILE A 153 3.59 13.30 -4.73
C ILE A 153 2.32 12.69 -4.14
N LEU A 154 2.25 11.38 -4.10
CA LEU A 154 1.18 10.60 -3.50
C LEU A 154 1.71 9.96 -2.21
N CYS A 155 1.11 10.29 -1.08
CA CYS A 155 1.38 9.69 0.22
C CYS A 155 0.07 9.07 0.72
N LEU A 156 -0.20 7.85 0.27
CA LEU A 156 -1.50 7.21 0.40
C LEU A 156 -1.53 6.20 1.55
N LYS A 157 -2.73 5.77 1.92
CA LYS A 157 -3.00 4.87 3.04
C LYS A 157 -2.35 5.38 4.33
N GLU A 158 -1.82 4.49 5.14
CA GLU A 158 -1.22 4.80 6.44
C GLU A 158 0.23 5.30 6.36
N THR A 159 0.76 5.57 5.18
CA THR A 159 2.19 5.83 4.93
C THR A 159 2.76 6.96 5.81
N LEU A 160 2.10 8.11 5.88
CA LEU A 160 2.55 9.22 6.71
C LEU A 160 2.53 8.85 8.20
N TYR A 161 1.52 8.13 8.62
CA TYR A 161 1.21 7.81 10.02
C TYR A 161 2.15 6.78 10.66
N HIS A 162 2.91 6.05 9.86
CA HIS A 162 4.00 5.19 10.33
C HIS A 162 5.23 5.96 10.82
N ASN A 163 5.23 7.29 10.72
CA ASN A 163 6.33 8.15 11.17
C ASN A 163 5.93 8.89 12.44
N LYS A 164 6.93 9.17 13.30
CA LYS A 164 6.70 10.00 14.48
C LYS A 164 6.29 11.42 14.04
N ILE A 165 5.46 12.08 14.82
CA ILE A 165 4.96 13.42 14.48
C ILE A 165 6.09 14.44 14.32
N ILE A 166 7.19 14.29 15.05
CA ILE A 166 8.39 15.12 14.95
C ILE A 166 9.09 15.00 13.58
N ASP A 167 8.94 13.85 12.92
CA ASP A 167 9.55 13.60 11.62
C ASP A 167 8.72 14.21 10.47
N TRP A 168 7.47 14.61 10.74
CA TRP A 168 6.57 15.10 9.67
C TRP A 168 7.06 16.41 9.04
N ASP A 169 7.69 17.31 9.81
CA ASP A 169 8.26 18.53 9.24
C ASP A 169 9.35 18.21 8.22
N THR A 170 10.24 17.30 8.56
CA THR A 170 11.30 16.84 7.64
C THR A 170 10.69 16.21 6.39
N ILE A 171 9.70 15.31 6.54
CA ILE A 171 9.04 14.62 5.43
C ILE A 171 8.34 15.64 4.52
N LEU A 172 7.54 16.55 5.09
CA LEU A 172 6.80 17.55 4.32
C LEU A 172 7.73 18.56 3.65
N SER A 173 8.85 18.94 4.30
CA SER A 173 9.90 19.76 3.69
C SER A 173 10.55 19.07 2.52
N ASN A 174 10.83 17.77 2.62
CA ASN A 174 11.36 16.97 1.52
C ASN A 174 10.34 16.89 0.37
N PHE A 175 9.07 16.67 0.66
CA PHE A 175 8.03 16.69 -0.37
C PHE A 175 7.95 18.05 -1.05
N PHE A 176 8.00 19.14 -0.29
CA PHE A 176 8.06 20.49 -0.83
C PHE A 176 9.29 20.71 -1.74
N TYR A 177 10.46 20.26 -1.31
CA TYR A 177 11.70 20.38 -2.08
C TYR A 177 11.65 19.58 -3.39
N TRP A 178 11.12 18.36 -3.36
CA TRP A 178 11.04 17.47 -4.53
C TRP A 178 9.93 17.85 -5.51
N LEU A 179 8.88 18.53 -5.05
CA LEU A 179 7.81 19.00 -5.91
C LEU A 179 8.25 20.17 -6.78
N LYS A 180 7.86 20.14 -8.05
CA LYS A 180 7.98 21.29 -8.95
C LYS A 180 7.18 22.49 -8.43
N PRO A 181 7.48 23.72 -8.88
CA PRO A 181 6.56 24.84 -8.71
C PRO A 181 5.16 24.43 -9.20
N ASP A 182 4.13 24.85 -8.47
CA ASP A 182 2.74 24.50 -8.74
C ASP A 182 2.42 22.98 -8.67
N GLY A 183 3.32 22.17 -8.12
CA GLY A 183 3.12 20.75 -7.91
C GLY A 183 2.11 20.44 -6.80
N TYR A 184 1.64 19.21 -6.76
CA TYR A 184 0.58 18.79 -5.85
C TYR A 184 1.03 17.65 -4.93
N LEU A 185 0.56 17.71 -3.69
CA LEU A 185 0.69 16.64 -2.71
C LEU A 185 -0.70 16.05 -2.46
N VAL A 186 -0.80 14.74 -2.57
CA VAL A 186 -2.04 14.00 -2.26
C VAL A 186 -1.80 13.12 -1.05
N ILE A 187 -2.63 13.26 -0.03
CA ILE A 187 -2.52 12.49 1.20
C ILE A 187 -3.89 11.92 1.57
N HIS A 188 -3.93 10.67 2.03
CA HIS A 188 -5.06 10.17 2.79
C HIS A 188 -5.05 10.79 4.18
N ILE A 189 -6.13 11.45 4.55
CA ILE A 189 -6.33 11.93 5.92
C ILE A 189 -7.39 11.09 6.59
N PHE A 190 -6.96 10.37 7.64
CA PHE A 190 -7.79 9.50 8.44
C PHE A 190 -8.58 10.29 9.49
N ASP A 191 -9.80 9.86 9.70
CA ASP A 191 -10.61 10.28 10.84
C ASP A 191 -10.43 9.25 11.96
N ARG A 192 -9.63 9.62 12.95
CA ARG A 192 -9.32 8.74 14.08
C ARG A 192 -10.56 8.17 14.77
N GLU A 193 -11.64 8.93 14.83
CA GLU A 193 -12.86 8.49 15.50
C GLU A 193 -13.66 7.47 14.69
N LYS A 194 -13.42 7.44 13.38
CA LYS A 194 -14.07 6.52 12.45
C LYS A 194 -13.22 5.30 12.09
N LEU A 195 -12.00 5.17 12.68
CA LEU A 195 -11.20 3.97 12.47
C LEU A 195 -11.98 2.76 12.95
N ASP A 196 -12.37 1.93 12.00
CA ASP A 196 -13.06 0.69 12.28
C ASP A 196 -12.07 -0.43 12.54
N ALA A 197 -12.40 -1.32 13.48
CA ALA A 197 -11.53 -2.36 13.98
C ALA A 197 -11.13 -3.40 12.94
N CYS A 198 -11.71 -3.37 11.74
CA CYS A 198 -11.72 -4.56 10.91
C CYS A 198 -11.27 -4.31 9.49
N PRO A 199 -10.40 -5.18 8.93
CA PRO A 199 -10.24 -5.29 7.49
C PRO A 199 -11.61 -5.50 6.84
N ARG A 200 -11.88 -4.82 5.73
CA ARG A 200 -13.20 -4.88 5.06
C ARG A 200 -13.57 -6.27 4.55
N ASN A 201 -12.56 -7.11 4.30
CA ASN A 201 -12.72 -8.49 3.84
C ASN A 201 -12.90 -9.49 4.99
N MET A 202 -13.29 -9.04 6.19
CA MET A 202 -13.47 -9.96 7.31
C MET A 202 -14.58 -10.98 7.06
N THR A 203 -14.33 -12.22 7.45
CA THR A 203 -15.32 -13.29 7.40
C THR A 203 -16.30 -13.18 8.55
N PHE A 204 -15.82 -12.78 9.71
CA PHE A 204 -16.64 -12.54 10.91
C PHE A 204 -15.93 -11.60 11.87
N SER A 205 -16.70 -11.00 12.77
CA SER A 205 -16.17 -10.15 13.83
C SER A 205 -16.54 -10.73 15.20
N ARG A 206 -15.70 -10.46 16.18
CA ARG A 206 -15.95 -10.83 17.59
C ARG A 206 -15.50 -9.71 18.52
N LYS A 207 -16.08 -9.68 19.72
CA LYS A 207 -15.53 -8.92 20.85
C LYS A 207 -14.71 -9.86 21.73
N ASP A 208 -13.54 -9.41 22.18
CA ASP A 208 -12.76 -10.13 23.15
C ASP A 208 -13.21 -9.82 24.61
N GLY A 209 -12.52 -10.43 25.60
CA GLY A 209 -12.80 -10.21 27.01
C GLY A 209 -12.58 -8.77 27.51
N GLU A 210 -11.87 -7.93 26.74
CA GLU A 210 -11.65 -6.52 27.00
C GLU A 210 -12.60 -5.61 26.19
N GLY A 211 -13.57 -6.20 25.47
CA GLY A 211 -14.54 -5.50 24.66
C GLY A 211 -14.02 -4.97 23.33
N ARG A 212 -12.78 -5.33 22.92
CA ARG A 212 -12.20 -4.90 21.65
C ARG A 212 -12.84 -5.64 20.49
N GLN A 213 -13.15 -4.90 19.43
CA GLN A 213 -13.71 -5.46 18.20
C GLN A 213 -12.59 -6.04 17.34
N HIS A 214 -12.67 -7.33 17.07
CA HIS A 214 -11.76 -8.05 16.19
C HIS A 214 -12.40 -8.30 14.82
N GLY A 215 -11.60 -8.16 13.75
CA GLY A 215 -11.95 -8.61 12.41
C GLY A 215 -11.15 -9.84 12.04
N ILE A 216 -11.86 -10.94 11.75
CA ILE A 216 -11.25 -12.22 11.47
C ILE A 216 -11.54 -12.63 10.03
N THR A 217 -10.48 -12.99 9.30
CA THR A 217 -10.57 -13.52 7.93
C THR A 217 -9.88 -14.86 7.87
N ASN A 218 -10.59 -15.87 7.35
CA ASN A 218 -10.03 -17.19 7.14
C ASN A 218 -9.60 -17.36 5.68
N PHE A 219 -8.35 -17.70 5.50
CA PHE A 219 -7.77 -18.10 4.22
C PHE A 219 -7.46 -19.62 4.25
N PRO A 220 -7.26 -20.28 3.09
CA PRO A 220 -6.96 -21.71 3.07
C PRO A 220 -5.80 -22.12 3.99
N ASN A 221 -4.70 -21.35 3.99
CA ASN A 221 -3.47 -21.70 4.67
C ASN A 221 -3.17 -20.85 5.93
N PHE A 222 -4.01 -19.88 6.25
CA PHE A 222 -3.84 -19.07 7.45
C PHE A 222 -5.14 -18.39 7.87
N THR A 223 -5.17 -17.92 9.12
CA THR A 223 -6.20 -17.01 9.62
C THR A 223 -5.54 -15.68 9.97
N HIS A 224 -6.17 -14.59 9.57
CA HIS A 224 -5.84 -13.24 10.00
C HIS A 224 -6.87 -12.78 11.04
N ASP A 225 -6.40 -12.28 12.16
CA ASP A 225 -7.21 -11.67 13.23
C ASP A 225 -6.62 -10.31 13.55
N GLY A 226 -7.34 -9.22 13.27
CA GLY A 226 -6.86 -7.85 13.42
C GLY A 226 -7.79 -6.99 14.24
N TRP A 227 -7.21 -6.03 15.00
CA TRP A 227 -7.97 -5.05 15.79
C TRP A 227 -7.19 -3.78 16.04
N TRP A 228 -7.92 -2.69 16.27
CA TRP A 228 -7.37 -1.39 16.64
C TRP A 228 -7.41 -1.15 18.15
N GLU A 229 -6.38 -0.48 18.66
CA GLU A 229 -6.34 0.08 20.01
C GLU A 229 -5.98 1.56 19.93
N LYS A 230 -6.85 2.42 20.45
CA LYS A 230 -6.54 3.84 20.62
C LYS A 230 -5.72 4.00 21.90
N ARG A 231 -4.47 4.49 21.78
CA ARG A 231 -3.55 4.71 22.88
C ARG A 231 -3.24 6.20 23.04
N GLY A 232 -3.78 6.81 24.08
CA GLY A 232 -3.64 8.25 24.29
C GLY A 232 -4.31 9.08 23.18
N GLN A 233 -3.83 10.31 22.98
CA GLN A 233 -4.52 11.29 22.10
C GLN A 233 -4.14 11.15 20.61
N VAL A 234 -3.00 10.57 20.27
CA VAL A 234 -2.49 10.57 18.90
C VAL A 234 -2.07 9.20 18.39
N ILE A 235 -1.91 8.19 19.25
CA ILE A 235 -1.46 6.87 18.84
C ILE A 235 -2.66 5.95 18.63
N CYS A 236 -2.70 5.31 17.47
CA CYS A 236 -3.56 4.16 17.19
C CYS A 236 -2.64 2.97 16.92
N GLN A 237 -2.86 1.88 17.62
CA GLN A 237 -2.12 0.65 17.40
C GLN A 237 -3.01 -0.34 16.66
N TYR A 238 -2.57 -0.77 15.47
CA TYR A 238 -3.17 -1.89 14.79
C TYR A 238 -2.44 -3.16 15.17
N ASN A 239 -3.16 -4.11 15.70
CA ASN A 239 -2.65 -5.41 16.13
C ASN A 239 -3.16 -6.46 15.16
N GLU A 240 -2.29 -7.41 14.79
CA GLU A 240 -2.64 -8.50 13.89
C GLU A 240 -2.03 -9.81 14.40
N ILE A 241 -2.84 -10.87 14.39
CA ILE A 241 -2.36 -12.24 14.60
C ILE A 241 -2.55 -13.02 13.32
N ILE A 242 -1.47 -13.56 12.78
CA ILE A 242 -1.47 -14.44 11.63
C ILE A 242 -1.18 -15.86 12.12
N ALA A 243 -2.18 -16.74 12.00
CA ALA A 243 -2.08 -18.14 12.37
C ALA A 243 -1.98 -19.01 11.12
N MET A 244 -0.77 -19.50 10.83
CA MET A 244 -0.50 -20.41 9.70
C MET A 244 -1.05 -21.78 9.99
N ARG A 245 -1.55 -22.46 8.95
CA ARG A 245 -2.11 -23.81 9.05
C ARG A 245 -1.45 -24.75 8.04
N ASP A 246 -1.30 -26.02 8.43
CA ASP A 246 -0.92 -27.09 7.53
C ASP A 246 -2.13 -27.57 6.67
N ASN A 247 -1.87 -28.53 5.80
CA ASN A 247 -2.90 -29.12 4.93
C ASN A 247 -4.01 -29.89 5.70
N LYS A 248 -3.80 -30.15 6.99
CA LYS A 248 -4.77 -30.78 7.90
C LYS A 248 -5.57 -29.75 8.69
N GLY A 249 -5.27 -28.45 8.52
CA GLY A 249 -5.91 -27.35 9.23
C GLY A 249 -5.33 -27.09 10.62
N THR A 250 -4.25 -27.80 11.00
CA THR A 250 -3.59 -27.61 12.29
C THR A 250 -2.76 -26.31 12.27
N ILE A 251 -2.86 -25.51 13.32
CA ILE A 251 -2.04 -24.30 13.44
C ILE A 251 -0.60 -24.70 13.70
N THR A 252 0.28 -24.38 12.78
CA THR A 252 1.72 -24.69 12.86
C THR A 252 2.54 -23.53 13.40
N LYS A 253 2.04 -22.29 13.22
CA LYS A 253 2.75 -21.06 13.59
C LYS A 253 1.78 -19.92 13.85
N LYS A 254 2.10 -19.06 14.82
CA LYS A 254 1.42 -17.78 15.06
C LYS A 254 2.44 -16.66 15.10
N LYS A 255 2.14 -15.56 14.36
CA LYS A 255 2.89 -14.30 14.46
C LYS A 255 1.96 -13.19 14.88
N HIS A 256 2.42 -12.33 15.77
CA HIS A 256 1.73 -11.13 16.21
C HIS A 256 2.50 -9.91 15.72
N TYR A 257 1.85 -9.11 14.87
CA TYR A 257 2.38 -7.84 14.38
C TYR A 257 1.68 -6.70 15.12
N LYS A 258 2.44 -5.64 15.41
CA LYS A 258 1.94 -4.42 16.06
C LYS A 258 2.41 -3.22 15.27
N HIS A 259 1.48 -2.48 14.72
CA HIS A 259 1.75 -1.27 13.94
C HIS A 259 1.32 -0.06 14.77
N ASN A 260 2.28 0.75 15.19
CA ASN A 260 1.97 1.99 15.89
C ASN A 260 1.84 3.12 14.86
N LEU A 261 0.65 3.65 14.73
CA LEU A 261 0.34 4.75 13.83
C LEU A 261 0.12 6.02 14.63
N VAL A 262 0.71 7.11 14.19
CA VAL A 262 0.51 8.44 14.78
C VAL A 262 -0.60 9.14 14.02
N ILE A 263 -1.82 9.09 14.54
CA ILE A 263 -3.02 9.66 13.90
C ILE A 263 -3.60 10.74 14.80
N PRO A 264 -3.16 12.00 14.69
CA PRO A 264 -3.75 13.14 15.38
C PRO A 264 -5.17 13.41 14.91
N GLU A 265 -5.84 14.35 15.56
CA GLU A 265 -7.09 14.91 15.07
C GLU A 265 -6.95 15.46 13.66
N LYS A 266 -7.96 15.25 12.83
CA LYS A 266 -7.99 15.59 11.41
C LYS A 266 -7.57 17.03 11.11
N ASN A 267 -8.08 18.00 11.88
CA ASN A 267 -7.75 19.41 11.67
C ASN A 267 -6.27 19.69 11.95
N LYS A 268 -5.68 19.05 12.97
CA LYS A 268 -4.25 19.19 13.31
C LYS A 268 -3.36 18.63 12.19
N ILE A 269 -3.80 17.55 11.51
CA ILE A 269 -3.08 17.01 10.35
C ILE A 269 -3.07 18.02 9.21
N ILE A 270 -4.25 18.61 8.89
CA ILE A 270 -4.40 19.60 7.82
C ILE A 270 -3.56 20.84 8.13
N GLU A 271 -3.66 21.39 9.34
CA GLU A 271 -2.87 22.54 9.80
C GLU A 271 -1.37 22.26 9.69
N LYS A 272 -0.93 21.07 10.08
CA LYS A 272 0.47 20.65 9.99
C LYS A 272 0.98 20.63 8.56
N ILE A 273 0.18 20.14 7.61
CA ILE A 273 0.53 20.12 6.18
C ILE A 273 0.57 21.57 5.66
N MET A 274 -0.43 22.37 5.97
CA MET A 274 -0.50 23.77 5.51
C MET A 274 0.62 24.63 6.06
N SER A 275 1.08 24.41 7.30
CA SER A 275 2.24 25.12 7.87
C SER A 275 3.57 24.84 7.17
N ASN A 276 3.62 23.78 6.35
CA ASN A 276 4.77 23.41 5.53
C ASN A 276 4.66 23.90 4.07
N TYR A 277 4.05 25.06 3.86
CA TYR A 277 3.93 25.74 2.56
C TYR A 277 3.04 25.00 1.53
N PHE A 278 2.02 24.35 2.02
CA PHE A 278 0.97 23.72 1.19
C PHE A 278 -0.37 24.43 1.39
N LYS A 279 -1.14 24.54 0.32
CA LYS A 279 -2.51 25.06 0.35
C LYS A 279 -3.48 23.94 -0.01
N LEU A 280 -4.49 23.69 0.82
CA LEU A 280 -5.56 22.76 0.51
C LEU A 280 -6.37 23.28 -0.70
N VAL A 281 -6.57 22.44 -1.71
CA VAL A 281 -7.27 22.77 -2.97
C VAL A 281 -8.56 21.99 -3.12
N GLU A 282 -8.54 20.69 -2.76
CA GLU A 282 -9.69 19.82 -2.96
C GLU A 282 -9.70 18.69 -1.93
N ILE A 283 -10.89 18.25 -1.57
CA ILE A 283 -11.13 17.07 -0.75
C ILE A 283 -12.06 16.15 -1.53
N VAL A 284 -11.62 14.95 -1.81
CA VAL A 284 -12.47 13.92 -2.39
C VAL A 284 -12.93 12.98 -1.29
N LYS A 285 -14.24 13.04 -1.01
CA LYS A 285 -14.90 12.18 -0.05
C LYS A 285 -15.00 10.77 -0.58
N LEU A 286 -14.49 9.83 0.19
CA LEU A 286 -14.46 8.42 -0.18
C LEU A 286 -15.62 7.61 0.43
N GLU A 287 -16.46 8.24 1.25
CA GLU A 287 -17.64 7.60 1.86
C GLU A 287 -18.57 7.01 0.79
N ASN A 288 -18.76 7.69 -0.33
CA ASN A 288 -19.50 7.18 -1.49
C ASN A 288 -18.92 5.92 -2.12
N LEU A 289 -17.65 5.63 -1.83
CA LEU A 289 -16.96 4.40 -2.24
C LEU A 289 -16.99 3.32 -1.16
N GLY A 290 -17.71 3.57 -0.04
CA GLY A 290 -17.78 2.70 1.12
C GLY A 290 -16.62 2.90 2.11
N LEU A 291 -15.78 3.94 1.94
CA LEU A 291 -14.64 4.28 2.79
C LEU A 291 -15.04 5.39 3.74
N LYS A 292 -15.25 5.06 5.03
CA LYS A 292 -15.77 6.02 6.02
C LYS A 292 -14.68 6.66 6.88
N ASP A 293 -13.54 6.02 6.96
CA ASP A 293 -12.46 6.34 7.89
C ASP A 293 -11.42 7.32 7.34
N HIS A 294 -11.39 7.54 6.03
CA HIS A 294 -10.45 8.47 5.40
C HIS A 294 -10.98 9.07 4.10
N ASP A 295 -10.35 10.18 3.70
CA ASP A 295 -10.62 10.90 2.45
C ASP A 295 -9.31 11.25 1.76
N LEU A 296 -9.37 11.54 0.44
CA LEU A 296 -8.23 12.07 -0.33
C LEU A 296 -8.20 13.59 -0.23
N TYR A 297 -7.07 14.12 0.24
CA TYR A 297 -6.80 15.55 0.35
C TYR A 297 -5.73 15.94 -0.66
N PHE A 298 -6.05 16.95 -1.47
CA PHE A 298 -5.17 17.48 -2.50
C PHE A 298 -4.67 18.86 -2.06
N PHE A 299 -3.36 18.96 -1.94
CA PHE A 299 -2.69 20.19 -1.57
C PHE A 299 -1.83 20.69 -2.71
N LYS A 300 -1.78 21.99 -2.93
CA LYS A 300 -0.90 22.63 -3.90
C LYS A 300 0.30 23.23 -3.15
N LYS A 301 1.50 23.05 -3.70
CA LYS A 301 2.70 23.73 -3.23
C LYS A 301 2.52 25.24 -3.40
N ILE A 302 2.76 26.00 -2.33
CA ILE A 302 2.80 27.45 -2.35
C ILE A 302 4.25 27.89 -2.68
N LYS A 303 4.37 29.00 -3.43
CA LYS A 303 5.68 29.57 -3.81
C LYS A 303 6.51 29.96 -2.60
#